data_9a058b2082c26ec1b3cc7d3ad91ff56d
#
_entry.id   9a058b2082c26ec1b3cc7d3ad91ff56d
#
_cell.length_a   1.000
_cell.length_b   1.000
_cell.length_c   1.000
_cell.angle_alpha   90.00
_cell.angle_beta   90.00
_cell.angle_gamma   90.00
#
_symmetry.space_group_name_H-M   'P 1'
#
loop_
_entity.id
_entity.type
_entity.pdbx_description
1 polymer ?
#
loop_
_entity_poly.entity_id
_entity_poly.type
_entity_poly.pdbx_seq_one_letter_code
_entity_poly.pdbx_strand_id
1 'polypeptide(L)'
;WCFGLAQKPSNAGEGHTPLLLVLRDGKEVTRQEIILGKRRDDGNGGWRKTGIWPHRFHDPQRRGAFLMGIVTTTTVGYSGGGASVAMLSLIRVDPTPGNNPTGTPLVLGMVATVPLEASKMIRACFSEQDVIDRHQVCHDEYDFEASITPLSDVGAQVGDDDAGQGNMPSLQYVARASRFPPNADLGTDSSVRPPLNKQEMVRAPDLACSFDAVFKFDRKTQLYETDIPIEGCETYLIP
;
A
#
# COMPACT_ATOMS: atom_id res chain seq x y z
N TRP A 1 -11.65 -0.51 -23.28
CA TRP A 1 -11.96 -1.10 -21.98
C TRP A 1 -11.80 -0.06 -20.87
N CYS A 2 -12.73 -0.04 -19.91
CA CYS A 2 -12.65 0.75 -18.68
C CYS A 2 -12.79 -0.18 -17.48
N PHE A 3 -12.17 0.24 -16.35
CA PHE A 3 -12.27 -0.47 -15.08
C PHE A 3 -12.91 0.44 -14.05
N GLY A 4 -13.76 -0.12 -13.24
CA GLY A 4 -14.45 0.58 -12.15
C GLY A 4 -14.43 -0.25 -10.89
N LEU A 5 -14.68 0.39 -9.74
CA LEU A 5 -14.90 -0.29 -8.49
C LEU A 5 -16.35 -0.12 -8.04
N ALA A 6 -16.95 -1.23 -7.63
CA ALA A 6 -18.21 -1.25 -6.92
C ALA A 6 -18.03 -1.94 -5.58
N GLN A 7 -19.01 -1.82 -4.71
CA GLN A 7 -19.05 -2.52 -3.43
C GLN A 7 -20.17 -3.55 -3.48
N LYS A 8 -19.87 -4.78 -3.09
CA LYS A 8 -20.89 -5.80 -2.87
C LYS A 8 -21.60 -5.46 -1.55
N PRO A 9 -22.95 -5.34 -1.55
CA PRO A 9 -23.66 -5.21 -0.30
C PRO A 9 -23.33 -6.40 0.59
N SER A 10 -22.88 -6.18 1.82
CA SER A 10 -22.71 -7.24 2.78
C SER A 10 -23.95 -7.36 3.65
N ASN A 11 -24.25 -8.58 4.09
CA ASN A 11 -25.19 -8.80 5.17
C ASN A 11 -24.64 -8.14 6.44
N ALA A 12 -25.50 -7.62 7.30
CA ALA A 12 -25.15 -6.81 8.46
C ALA A 12 -23.95 -7.37 9.24
N GLY A 13 -22.85 -6.61 9.27
CA GLY A 13 -21.65 -6.91 10.07
C GLY A 13 -20.40 -7.33 9.29
N GLU A 14 -20.51 -7.73 8.03
CA GLU A 14 -19.35 -8.05 7.20
C GLU A 14 -18.97 -6.83 6.34
N GLY A 15 -17.69 -6.47 6.34
CA GLY A 15 -17.18 -5.33 5.55
C GLY A 15 -17.43 -5.50 4.06
N HIS A 16 -17.65 -4.39 3.36
CA HIS A 16 -17.89 -4.37 1.92
C HIS A 16 -16.72 -4.99 1.15
N THR A 17 -16.99 -6.01 0.33
CA THR A 17 -16.00 -6.58 -0.57
C THR A 17 -15.95 -5.75 -1.86
N PRO A 18 -14.79 -5.25 -2.27
CA PRO A 18 -14.68 -4.51 -3.51
C PRO A 18 -14.88 -5.45 -4.71
N LEU A 19 -15.66 -4.97 -5.68
CA LEU A 19 -15.86 -5.61 -6.96
C LEU A 19 -15.16 -4.81 -8.04
N LEU A 20 -14.28 -5.44 -8.79
CA LEU A 20 -13.75 -4.85 -10.01
C LEU A 20 -14.77 -5.03 -11.14
N LEU A 21 -15.19 -3.92 -11.70
CA LEU A 21 -16.06 -3.89 -12.88
C LEU A 21 -15.19 -3.75 -14.12
N VAL A 22 -15.43 -4.58 -15.11
CA VAL A 22 -14.83 -4.46 -16.43
C VAL A 22 -15.92 -3.99 -17.40
N LEU A 23 -15.70 -2.84 -18.03
CA LEU A 23 -16.66 -2.22 -18.94
C LEU A 23 -16.10 -2.15 -20.37
N ARG A 24 -16.94 -2.36 -21.35
CA ARG A 24 -16.68 -2.13 -22.76
C ARG A 24 -17.74 -1.20 -23.31
N ASP A 25 -17.32 -0.08 -23.91
CA ASP A 25 -18.22 0.93 -24.48
C ASP A 25 -19.30 1.40 -23.49
N GLY A 26 -18.87 1.59 -22.20
CA GLY A 26 -19.74 2.02 -21.11
C GLY A 26 -20.67 0.97 -20.53
N LYS A 27 -20.70 -0.26 -21.10
CA LYS A 27 -21.52 -1.38 -20.60
C LYS A 27 -20.69 -2.33 -19.79
N GLU A 28 -21.22 -2.77 -18.64
CA GLU A 28 -20.58 -3.81 -17.83
C GLU A 28 -20.57 -5.13 -18.60
N VAL A 29 -19.38 -5.72 -18.73
CA VAL A 29 -19.17 -7.01 -19.38
C VAL A 29 -18.98 -8.10 -18.35
N THR A 30 -18.25 -7.80 -17.27
CA THR A 30 -18.04 -8.71 -16.16
C THR A 30 -17.72 -7.95 -14.89
N ARG A 31 -17.92 -8.61 -13.77
CA ARG A 31 -17.47 -8.18 -12.43
C ARG A 31 -16.74 -9.30 -11.74
N GLN A 32 -15.71 -8.95 -11.04
CA GLN A 32 -14.91 -9.90 -10.28
C GLN A 32 -14.70 -9.42 -8.86
N GLU A 33 -14.92 -10.28 -7.90
CA GLU A 33 -14.62 -10.02 -6.49
C GLU A 33 -13.11 -9.98 -6.28
N ILE A 34 -12.62 -8.94 -5.58
CA ILE A 34 -11.21 -8.80 -5.27
C ILE A 34 -11.02 -9.09 -3.79
N ILE A 35 -10.27 -10.14 -3.52
CA ILE A 35 -9.91 -10.51 -2.15
C ILE A 35 -8.69 -9.67 -1.76
N LEU A 36 -8.94 -8.54 -1.12
CA LEU A 36 -7.91 -7.66 -0.55
C LEU A 36 -7.60 -8.12 0.88
N GLY A 37 -6.84 -9.18 1.07
CA GLY A 37 -6.40 -9.64 2.38
C GLY A 37 -7.51 -9.78 3.44
N LYS A 38 -7.27 -10.53 4.51
CA LYS A 38 -8.23 -10.60 5.63
C LYS A 38 -8.29 -9.26 6.36
N ARG A 39 -9.49 -8.73 6.55
CA ARG A 39 -9.77 -7.67 7.51
C ARG A 39 -9.31 -8.16 8.90
N ARG A 40 -8.36 -7.48 9.53
CA ARG A 40 -8.27 -7.54 10.98
C ARG A 40 -9.43 -6.71 11.52
N ASP A 41 -10.43 -7.38 12.01
CA ASP A 41 -11.54 -6.75 12.73
C ASP A 41 -11.11 -6.62 14.20
N ASP A 42 -10.35 -5.57 14.47
CA ASP A 42 -9.82 -5.26 15.80
C ASP A 42 -10.82 -4.49 16.65
N GLY A 43 -12.09 -4.41 16.21
CA GLY A 43 -13.17 -3.82 17.00
C GLY A 43 -13.13 -2.29 17.12
N ASN A 44 -12.11 -1.63 16.60
CA ASN A 44 -11.88 -0.19 16.79
C ASN A 44 -12.55 0.72 15.74
N GLY A 45 -13.60 0.26 15.05
CA GLY A 45 -14.46 1.14 14.25
C GLY A 45 -13.76 1.92 13.12
N GLY A 46 -12.66 1.41 12.60
CA GLY A 46 -11.88 2.06 11.54
C GLY A 46 -12.65 2.20 10.23
N TRP A 47 -12.42 3.31 9.55
CA TRP A 47 -13.00 3.61 8.23
C TRP A 47 -12.10 3.02 7.14
N ARG A 48 -12.71 2.35 6.17
CA ARG A 48 -11.99 1.79 5.03
C ARG A 48 -12.50 2.39 3.73
N LYS A 49 -11.59 2.95 2.93
CA LYS A 49 -11.87 3.47 1.59
C LYS A 49 -11.03 2.70 0.57
N THR A 50 -11.65 2.33 -0.54
CA THR A 50 -10.96 1.65 -1.64
C THR A 50 -11.10 2.46 -2.92
N GLY A 51 -10.01 2.59 -3.67
CA GLY A 51 -9.97 3.32 -4.93
C GLY A 51 -9.04 2.66 -5.95
N ILE A 52 -9.24 2.98 -7.23
CA ILE A 52 -8.31 2.57 -8.28
C ILE A 52 -7.08 3.47 -8.21
N TRP A 53 -5.90 2.87 -8.21
CA TRP A 53 -4.65 3.59 -8.34
C TRP A 53 -4.48 4.10 -9.78
N PRO A 54 -4.12 5.38 -10.01
CA PRO A 54 -4.19 5.99 -11.34
C PRO A 54 -3.07 5.57 -12.30
N HIS A 55 -2.21 4.63 -11.88
CA HIS A 55 -1.10 4.14 -12.69
C HIS A 55 -1.34 2.73 -13.20
N ARG A 56 -0.75 2.42 -14.34
CA ARG A 56 -0.81 1.12 -14.99
C ARG A 56 0.56 0.78 -15.56
N PHE A 57 1.06 -0.41 -15.26
CA PHE A 57 2.32 -0.91 -15.80
C PHE A 57 2.06 -1.96 -16.86
N HIS A 58 2.57 -1.76 -18.05
CA HIS A 58 2.41 -2.70 -19.15
C HIS A 58 3.42 -3.82 -19.06
N ASP A 59 3.00 -5.02 -19.46
CA ASP A 59 3.91 -6.12 -19.74
C ASP A 59 4.61 -5.84 -21.07
N PRO A 60 5.96 -5.65 -21.10
CA PRO A 60 6.67 -5.31 -22.31
C PRO A 60 6.70 -6.47 -23.31
N GLN A 61 6.52 -7.70 -22.88
CA GLN A 61 6.63 -8.89 -23.70
C GLN A 61 5.28 -9.45 -24.14
N ARG A 62 4.21 -9.19 -23.37
CA ARG A 62 2.87 -9.65 -23.69
C ARG A 62 1.96 -8.50 -24.08
N ARG A 63 1.71 -8.38 -25.38
CA ARG A 63 0.88 -7.31 -25.91
C ARG A 63 -0.48 -7.25 -25.20
N GLY A 64 -0.68 -6.15 -24.48
CA GLY A 64 -1.93 -5.83 -23.83
C GLY A 64 -2.07 -6.29 -22.38
N ALA A 65 -1.21 -7.17 -21.86
CA ALA A 65 -1.20 -7.49 -20.43
C ALA A 65 -0.63 -6.32 -19.61
N PHE A 66 -1.16 -6.12 -18.41
CA PHE A 66 -0.73 -5.01 -17.56
C PHE A 66 -1.02 -5.29 -16.08
N LEU A 67 -0.36 -4.51 -15.23
CA LEU A 67 -0.70 -4.38 -13.82
C LEU A 67 -1.58 -3.16 -13.63
N MET A 68 -2.62 -3.30 -12.83
CA MET A 68 -3.38 -2.20 -12.27
C MET A 68 -3.31 -2.25 -10.74
N GLY A 69 -3.48 -1.10 -10.10
CA GLY A 69 -3.45 -1.02 -8.65
C GLY A 69 -4.82 -0.71 -8.04
N ILE A 70 -5.03 -1.24 -6.84
CA ILE A 70 -6.13 -0.87 -5.97
C ILE A 70 -5.53 -0.38 -4.66
N VAL A 71 -5.86 0.85 -4.29
CA VAL A 71 -5.45 1.42 -3.00
C VAL A 71 -6.57 1.23 -2.01
N THR A 72 -6.23 0.66 -0.86
CA THR A 72 -7.11 0.56 0.28
C THR A 72 -6.56 1.38 1.43
N THR A 73 -7.26 2.42 1.83
CA THR A 73 -6.92 3.25 2.98
C THR A 73 -7.75 2.82 4.18
N THR A 74 -7.09 2.52 5.28
CA THR A 74 -7.71 2.27 6.58
C THR A 74 -7.37 3.42 7.50
N THR A 75 -8.36 4.00 8.16
CA THR A 75 -8.18 5.10 9.11
C THR A 75 -8.84 4.74 10.42
N VAL A 76 -8.15 4.92 11.53
CA VAL A 76 -8.68 4.75 12.89
C VAL A 76 -8.47 6.03 13.68
N GLY A 77 -9.43 6.34 14.53
CA GLY A 77 -9.33 7.41 15.51
C GLY A 77 -9.37 6.85 16.92
N TYR A 78 -8.61 7.44 17.82
CA TYR A 78 -8.60 7.11 19.23
C TYR A 78 -8.50 8.37 20.08
N SER A 79 -8.72 8.25 21.38
CA SER A 79 -8.62 9.42 22.29
C SER A 79 -7.22 10.02 22.25
N GLY A 80 -7.12 11.23 21.67
CA GLY A 80 -5.86 11.97 21.57
C GLY A 80 -5.02 11.66 20.35
N GLY A 81 -5.58 11.04 19.28
CA GLY A 81 -4.83 10.80 18.06
C GLY A 81 -5.59 10.02 17.00
N GLY A 82 -4.84 9.48 16.06
CA GLY A 82 -5.36 8.68 14.97
C GLY A 82 -4.25 8.11 14.11
N ALA A 83 -4.60 7.17 13.26
CA ALA A 83 -3.69 6.61 12.28
C ALA A 83 -4.41 6.33 10.96
N SER A 84 -3.67 6.41 9.87
CA SER A 84 -4.14 6.09 8.53
C SER A 84 -3.06 5.30 7.80
N VAL A 85 -3.45 4.26 7.09
CA VAL A 85 -2.56 3.45 6.25
C VAL A 85 -3.21 3.20 4.90
N ALA A 86 -2.50 3.50 3.82
CA ALA A 86 -2.88 3.21 2.46
C ALA A 86 -2.01 2.07 1.90
N MET A 87 -2.65 0.96 1.56
CA MET A 87 -2.03 -0.23 0.96
C MET A 87 -2.35 -0.30 -0.52
N LEU A 88 -1.35 -0.49 -1.36
CA LEU A 88 -1.51 -0.76 -2.78
C LEU A 88 -1.50 -2.27 -3.03
N SER A 89 -2.57 -2.78 -3.60
CA SER A 89 -2.62 -4.13 -4.15
C SER A 89 -2.48 -4.07 -5.66
N LEU A 90 -1.43 -4.66 -6.21
CA LEU A 90 -1.22 -4.80 -7.64
C LEU A 90 -1.92 -6.05 -8.16
N ILE A 91 -2.68 -5.89 -9.22
CA ILE A 91 -3.46 -6.93 -9.86
C ILE A 91 -3.01 -7.08 -11.30
N ARG A 92 -2.73 -8.30 -11.72
CA ARG A 92 -2.43 -8.63 -13.11
C ARG A 92 -3.71 -8.80 -13.91
N VAL A 93 -3.78 -8.11 -15.03
CA VAL A 93 -4.90 -8.19 -15.99
C VAL A 93 -4.36 -8.66 -17.34
N ASP A 94 -4.98 -9.70 -17.89
CA ASP A 94 -4.71 -10.21 -19.22
C ASP A 94 -5.92 -9.92 -20.13
N PRO A 95 -5.76 -9.07 -21.15
CA PRO A 95 -6.87 -8.70 -22.03
C PRO A 95 -7.23 -9.78 -23.05
N THR A 96 -6.35 -10.75 -23.26
CA THR A 96 -6.55 -11.81 -24.25
C THR A 96 -6.17 -13.18 -23.68
N PRO A 97 -6.96 -13.75 -22.77
CA PRO A 97 -6.75 -15.13 -22.41
C PRO A 97 -7.00 -16.01 -23.66
N GLY A 98 -6.01 -16.81 -24.02
CA GLY A 98 -5.91 -17.54 -25.28
C GLY A 98 -7.09 -18.40 -25.72
N ASN A 99 -8.11 -18.58 -24.89
CA ASN A 99 -9.31 -19.37 -25.14
C ASN A 99 -10.62 -18.69 -24.68
N ASN A 100 -10.61 -17.38 -24.45
CA ASN A 100 -11.83 -16.70 -24.08
C ASN A 100 -12.57 -16.19 -25.33
N PRO A 101 -13.65 -16.87 -25.78
CA PRO A 101 -14.36 -16.51 -26.99
C PRO A 101 -15.06 -15.14 -26.91
N THR A 102 -15.22 -14.59 -25.70
CA THR A 102 -15.86 -13.28 -25.49
C THR A 102 -14.86 -12.13 -25.59
N GLY A 103 -13.54 -12.42 -25.60
CA GLY A 103 -12.50 -11.40 -25.59
C GLY A 103 -12.50 -10.52 -24.33
N THR A 104 -13.15 -10.99 -23.27
CA THR A 104 -13.22 -10.25 -21.99
C THR A 104 -11.88 -10.32 -21.28
N PRO A 105 -11.32 -9.21 -20.77
CA PRO A 105 -10.12 -9.23 -19.97
C PRO A 105 -10.27 -10.13 -18.76
N LEU A 106 -9.25 -10.94 -18.50
CA LEU A 106 -9.20 -11.82 -17.33
C LEU A 106 -8.34 -11.16 -16.25
N VAL A 107 -8.89 -11.00 -15.07
CA VAL A 107 -8.13 -10.62 -13.87
C VAL A 107 -7.49 -11.88 -13.32
N LEU A 108 -6.16 -11.98 -13.40
CA LEU A 108 -5.44 -13.20 -13.02
C LEU A 108 -5.20 -13.30 -11.51
N GLY A 109 -5.27 -12.20 -10.79
CA GLY A 109 -5.14 -12.16 -9.34
C GLY A 109 -4.23 -11.04 -8.84
N MET A 110 -4.15 -10.97 -7.52
CA MET A 110 -3.25 -10.06 -6.82
C MET A 110 -1.83 -10.63 -6.85
N VAL A 111 -0.88 -9.82 -7.30
CA VAL A 111 0.53 -10.21 -7.49
C VAL A 111 1.49 -9.57 -6.50
N ALA A 112 1.07 -8.49 -5.84
CA ALA A 112 1.80 -7.84 -4.75
C ALA A 112 0.85 -7.00 -3.89
N THR A 113 1.23 -6.78 -2.63
CA THR A 113 0.63 -5.79 -1.76
C THR A 113 1.74 -5.06 -1.01
N VAL A 114 1.76 -3.73 -1.13
CA VAL A 114 2.78 -2.87 -0.50
C VAL A 114 2.14 -1.64 0.12
N PRO A 115 2.69 -1.10 1.22
CA PRO A 115 2.26 0.19 1.75
C PRO A 115 2.64 1.32 0.77
N LEU A 116 1.80 2.35 0.65
CA LEU A 116 2.09 3.59 -0.07
C LEU A 116 2.26 4.77 0.87
N GLU A 117 1.37 4.87 1.84
CA GLU A 117 1.33 5.98 2.78
C GLU A 117 0.89 5.46 4.14
N ALA A 118 1.48 6.00 5.18
CA ALA A 118 0.96 5.85 6.53
C ALA A 118 1.22 7.11 7.33
N SER A 119 0.28 7.46 8.19
CA SER A 119 0.43 8.54 9.15
C SER A 119 -0.12 8.10 10.49
N LYS A 120 0.56 8.48 11.56
CA LYS A 120 0.11 8.22 12.92
C LYS A 120 0.40 9.42 13.78
N MET A 121 -0.57 9.82 14.58
CA MET A 121 -0.46 10.91 15.54
C MET A 121 -0.91 10.40 16.90
N ILE A 122 -0.04 10.48 17.89
CA ILE A 122 -0.27 9.97 19.23
C ILE A 122 -0.13 11.08 20.25
N ARG A 123 -1.13 11.24 21.12
CA ARG A 123 -1.07 12.22 22.19
C ARG A 123 0.14 11.98 23.08
N ALA A 124 0.84 13.07 23.41
CA ALA A 124 2.06 13.06 24.20
C ALA A 124 2.05 14.03 25.40
N CYS A 125 0.98 14.81 25.59
CA CYS A 125 0.79 15.64 26.78
C CYS A 125 -0.43 15.17 27.56
N PHE A 126 -0.25 14.88 28.83
CA PHE A 126 -1.29 14.42 29.77
C PHE A 126 -1.43 15.36 30.97
N SER A 127 -0.48 16.28 31.16
CA SER A 127 -0.47 17.28 32.22
C SER A 127 -0.03 18.67 31.70
N GLU A 128 -0.24 19.72 32.48
CA GLU A 128 0.28 21.05 32.17
C GLU A 128 1.82 21.07 32.12
N GLN A 129 2.46 20.25 32.97
CA GLN A 129 3.92 20.13 32.98
C GLN A 129 4.42 19.51 31.67
N ASP A 130 3.75 18.49 31.12
CA ASP A 130 4.12 17.91 29.81
C ASP A 130 4.04 18.94 28.70
N VAL A 131 3.03 19.82 28.71
CA VAL A 131 2.89 20.89 27.71
C VAL A 131 4.08 21.86 27.78
N ILE A 132 4.54 22.18 28.99
CA ILE A 132 5.71 23.06 29.20
C ILE A 132 6.99 22.33 28.75
N ASP A 133 7.24 21.12 29.23
CA ASP A 133 8.43 20.34 28.97
C ASP A 133 8.59 19.96 27.50
N ARG A 134 7.49 19.83 26.80
CA ARG A 134 7.46 19.53 25.37
C ARG A 134 7.27 20.77 24.48
N HIS A 135 7.37 21.98 25.03
CA HIS A 135 7.21 23.22 24.29
C HIS A 135 5.94 23.26 23.43
N GLN A 136 4.81 22.78 23.96
CA GLN A 136 3.50 22.67 23.31
C GLN A 136 3.43 21.60 22.19
N VAL A 137 4.45 20.79 21.97
CA VAL A 137 4.42 19.64 21.06
C VAL A 137 3.70 18.47 21.75
N CYS A 138 2.38 18.48 21.67
CA CYS A 138 1.54 17.52 22.40
C CYS A 138 1.16 16.27 21.60
N HIS A 139 1.81 16.05 20.48
CA HIS A 139 1.67 14.82 19.68
C HIS A 139 3.04 14.32 19.23
N ASP A 140 3.16 13.01 19.20
CA ASP A 140 4.20 12.33 18.44
C ASP A 140 3.61 11.98 17.07
N GLU A 141 4.33 12.31 16.01
CA GLU A 141 3.89 12.12 14.63
C GLU A 141 4.83 11.18 13.90
N TYR A 142 4.25 10.28 13.13
CA TYR A 142 4.96 9.29 12.33
C TYR A 142 4.38 9.32 10.94
N ASP A 143 5.22 9.53 9.93
CA ASP A 143 4.82 9.54 8.52
C ASP A 143 5.68 8.57 7.72
N PHE A 144 5.03 7.87 6.85
CA PHE A 144 5.63 6.96 5.87
C PHE A 144 5.04 7.26 4.51
N GLU A 145 5.90 7.38 3.51
CA GLU A 145 5.53 7.58 2.11
C GLU A 145 6.37 6.65 1.23
N ALA A 146 5.74 6.06 0.23
CA ALA A 146 6.44 5.24 -0.73
C ALA A 146 5.97 5.50 -2.16
N SER A 147 6.87 5.26 -3.10
CA SER A 147 6.59 5.28 -4.52
C SER A 147 6.97 3.95 -5.17
N ILE A 148 6.24 3.59 -6.23
CA ILE A 148 6.53 2.40 -7.02
C ILE A 148 6.57 2.77 -8.50
N THR A 149 7.64 2.39 -9.19
CA THR A 149 7.87 2.69 -10.60
C THR A 149 8.40 1.46 -11.34
N PRO A 150 8.04 1.27 -12.62
CA PRO A 150 8.64 0.20 -13.41
C PRO A 150 10.10 0.52 -13.70
N LEU A 151 10.96 -0.46 -13.53
CA LEU A 151 12.32 -0.39 -14.02
C LEU A 151 12.31 -0.68 -15.53
N SER A 152 12.98 0.16 -16.30
CA SER A 152 13.26 -0.15 -17.70
C SER A 152 14.34 -1.22 -17.71
N ASP A 153 13.97 -2.44 -18.03
CA ASP A 153 14.93 -3.54 -18.25
C ASP A 153 15.70 -3.27 -19.56
N VAL A 154 16.60 -2.29 -19.51
CA VAL A 154 17.55 -2.03 -20.59
C VAL A 154 18.60 -3.14 -20.52
N GLY A 155 18.37 -4.25 -21.23
CA GLY A 155 19.36 -5.31 -21.38
C GLY A 155 18.98 -6.71 -20.94
N ALA A 156 17.75 -6.99 -20.56
CA ALA A 156 17.30 -8.37 -20.39
C ALA A 156 17.35 -9.09 -21.76
N GLN A 157 18.43 -9.82 -22.02
CA GLN A 157 18.50 -10.71 -23.18
C GLN A 157 17.39 -11.76 -23.04
N VAL A 158 16.43 -11.69 -23.94
CA VAL A 158 15.40 -12.71 -24.11
C VAL A 158 16.12 -13.99 -24.54
N GLY A 159 16.22 -14.95 -23.63
CA GLY A 159 16.58 -16.32 -24.01
C GLY A 159 15.46 -16.84 -24.91
N ASP A 160 15.82 -17.34 -26.07
CA ASP A 160 14.91 -17.79 -27.16
C ASP A 160 13.92 -18.89 -26.77
N ASP A 161 14.03 -19.47 -25.58
CA ASP A 161 13.27 -20.68 -25.20
C ASP A 161 11.91 -20.41 -24.53
N ASP A 162 11.52 -19.13 -24.33
CA ASP A 162 10.34 -18.79 -23.52
C ASP A 162 9.40 -17.74 -24.18
N ALA A 163 9.33 -17.74 -25.50
CA ALA A 163 8.58 -16.76 -26.31
C ALA A 163 7.05 -16.67 -26.07
N GLY A 164 6.53 -17.40 -25.08
CA GLY A 164 5.08 -17.44 -24.78
C GLY A 164 4.65 -16.91 -23.40
N GLN A 165 5.57 -16.68 -22.48
CA GLN A 165 5.23 -16.24 -21.12
C GLN A 165 5.84 -14.87 -20.85
N GLY A 166 5.02 -13.81 -20.95
CA GLY A 166 5.43 -12.41 -20.71
C GLY A 166 6.13 -12.21 -19.36
N ASN A 167 7.22 -11.45 -19.38
CA ASN A 167 7.88 -10.99 -18.17
C ASN A 167 7.23 -9.68 -17.73
N MET A 168 6.61 -9.69 -16.56
CA MET A 168 6.19 -8.45 -15.91
C MET A 168 7.43 -7.60 -15.60
N PRO A 169 7.37 -6.25 -15.71
CA PRO A 169 8.49 -5.39 -15.42
C PRO A 169 8.94 -5.54 -13.97
N SER A 170 10.24 -5.50 -13.71
CA SER A 170 10.73 -5.27 -12.34
C SER A 170 10.26 -3.91 -11.85
N LEU A 171 9.96 -3.80 -10.57
CA LEU A 171 9.44 -2.57 -9.98
C LEU A 171 10.43 -2.04 -8.93
N GLN A 172 10.79 -0.78 -9.05
CA GLN A 172 11.49 -0.06 -8.00
C GLN A 172 10.48 0.45 -6.98
N TYR A 173 10.72 0.16 -5.72
CA TYR A 173 9.96 0.66 -4.59
C TYR A 173 10.88 1.50 -3.72
N VAL A 174 10.49 2.74 -3.48
CA VAL A 174 11.27 3.70 -2.68
C VAL A 174 10.42 4.13 -1.50
N ALA A 175 10.83 3.76 -0.30
CA ALA A 175 10.14 4.07 0.95
C ALA A 175 10.93 5.11 1.76
N ARG A 176 10.22 6.07 2.35
CA ARG A 176 10.75 7.10 3.23
C ARG A 176 9.85 7.25 4.44
N ALA A 177 10.45 7.19 5.62
CA ALA A 177 9.76 7.36 6.87
C ALA A 177 10.37 8.50 7.68
N SER A 178 9.54 9.15 8.47
CA SER A 178 9.98 10.23 9.37
C SER A 178 9.14 10.26 10.63
N ARG A 179 9.71 10.83 11.69
CA ARG A 179 9.05 11.04 12.97
C ARG A 179 9.29 12.43 13.53
N PHE A 180 8.34 12.89 14.32
CA PHE A 180 8.42 14.16 15.03
C PHE A 180 7.80 14.01 16.43
N PRO A 181 8.51 14.43 17.48
CA PRO A 181 9.89 14.88 17.48
C PRO A 181 10.88 13.75 17.15
N PRO A 182 12.19 14.02 16.93
CA PRO A 182 13.18 13.00 16.59
C PRO A 182 13.31 11.85 17.59
N ASN A 183 13.05 12.13 18.86
CA ASN A 183 13.09 11.14 19.96
C ASN A 183 11.72 10.45 20.19
N ALA A 184 10.74 10.63 19.30
CA ALA A 184 9.49 9.92 19.38
C ALA A 184 9.74 8.41 19.24
N ASP A 185 9.13 7.64 20.14
CA ASP A 185 9.25 6.19 20.21
C ASP A 185 7.93 5.58 20.67
N LEU A 186 7.37 4.66 19.89
CA LEU A 186 6.11 3.99 20.19
C LEU A 186 6.23 3.01 21.38
N GLY A 187 7.45 2.52 21.65
CA GLY A 187 7.70 1.61 22.78
C GLY A 187 7.84 2.30 24.12
N THR A 188 7.94 3.63 24.14
CA THR A 188 8.19 4.39 25.38
C THR A 188 7.08 5.40 25.64
N ASP A 189 6.50 5.35 26.82
CA ASP A 189 5.51 6.34 27.26
C ASP A 189 6.12 7.75 27.18
N SER A 190 5.42 8.67 26.54
CA SER A 190 5.87 10.04 26.37
C SER A 190 6.06 10.79 27.69
N SER A 191 5.33 10.43 28.75
CA SER A 191 5.41 11.05 30.07
C SER A 191 6.71 10.76 30.83
N VAL A 192 7.43 9.70 30.44
CA VAL A 192 8.71 9.34 31.07
C VAL A 192 9.94 9.78 30.23
N ARG A 193 9.70 10.45 29.10
CA ARG A 193 10.77 10.98 28.27
C ARG A 193 11.31 12.30 28.84
N PRO A 194 12.58 12.62 28.61
CA PRO A 194 13.13 13.90 29.01
C PRO A 194 12.41 15.06 28.26
N PRO A 195 12.40 16.28 28.86
CA PRO A 195 11.91 17.45 28.17
C PRO A 195 12.55 17.65 26.81
N LEU A 196 11.76 18.11 25.83
CA LEU A 196 12.28 18.41 24.49
C LEU A 196 13.18 19.65 24.53
N ASN A 197 14.21 19.66 23.71
CA ASN A 197 15.03 20.84 23.48
C ASN A 197 14.72 21.46 22.10
N LYS A 198 15.23 22.64 21.83
CA LYS A 198 14.95 23.33 20.55
C LYS A 198 15.47 22.60 19.32
N GLN A 199 16.52 21.79 19.45
CA GLN A 199 17.07 20.99 18.34
C GLN A 199 16.16 19.80 17.99
N GLU A 200 15.30 19.40 18.93
CA GLU A 200 14.33 18.32 18.73
C GLU A 200 13.00 18.82 18.15
N MET A 201 12.88 20.11 17.87
CA MET A 201 11.71 20.71 17.23
C MET A 201 11.78 20.61 15.69
N VAL A 202 12.31 19.52 15.19
CA VAL A 202 12.46 19.22 13.76
C VAL A 202 12.01 17.80 13.47
N ARG A 203 11.49 17.57 12.29
CA ARG A 203 11.16 16.22 11.81
C ARG A 203 12.45 15.50 11.43
N ALA A 204 12.64 14.27 11.90
CA ALA A 204 13.79 13.45 11.59
C ALA A 204 13.43 12.28 10.68
N PRO A 205 14.29 11.90 9.72
CA PRO A 205 14.11 10.67 8.97
C PRO A 205 14.26 9.46 9.88
N ASP A 206 13.42 8.45 9.65
CA ASP A 206 13.58 7.14 10.26
C ASP A 206 14.26 6.20 9.27
N LEU A 207 15.56 6.01 9.46
CA LEU A 207 16.39 5.21 8.55
C LEU A 207 16.08 3.71 8.63
N ALA A 208 15.49 3.24 9.73
CA ALA A 208 15.10 1.83 9.86
C ALA A 208 13.92 1.48 8.91
N CYS A 209 13.10 2.48 8.58
CA CYS A 209 11.97 2.31 7.66
C CYS A 209 12.10 3.18 6.39
N SER A 210 13.32 3.58 6.03
CA SER A 210 13.61 4.32 4.79
C SER A 210 14.58 3.50 3.94
N PHE A 211 14.10 2.93 2.83
CA PHE A 211 14.87 2.03 1.99
C PHE A 211 14.42 2.06 0.54
N ASP A 212 15.26 1.53 -0.33
CA ASP A 212 14.96 1.27 -1.73
C ASP A 212 14.99 -0.25 -1.94
N ALA A 213 13.99 -0.79 -2.63
CA ALA A 213 13.87 -2.22 -2.92
C ALA A 213 13.51 -2.46 -4.38
N VAL A 214 13.87 -3.60 -4.90
CA VAL A 214 13.47 -4.05 -6.23
C VAL A 214 12.56 -5.26 -6.10
N PHE A 215 11.36 -5.13 -6.65
CA PHE A 215 10.43 -6.23 -6.77
C PHE A 215 10.61 -6.92 -8.12
N LYS A 216 10.84 -8.23 -8.09
CA LYS A 216 10.97 -9.07 -9.28
C LYS A 216 9.80 -10.04 -9.36
N PHE A 217 9.23 -10.17 -10.55
CA PHE A 217 8.13 -11.11 -10.75
C PHE A 217 8.64 -12.54 -10.88
N ASP A 218 8.21 -13.41 -9.95
CA ASP A 218 8.48 -14.84 -10.05
C ASP A 218 7.39 -15.52 -10.87
N ARG A 219 7.79 -16.16 -11.96
CA ARG A 219 6.89 -16.87 -12.87
C ARG A 219 6.28 -18.13 -12.27
N LYS A 220 6.94 -18.77 -11.30
CA LYS A 220 6.45 -20.02 -10.68
C LYS A 220 5.34 -19.71 -9.69
N THR A 221 5.56 -18.75 -8.84
CA THR A 221 4.59 -18.31 -7.81
C THR A 221 3.54 -17.35 -8.38
N GLN A 222 3.81 -16.69 -9.53
CA GLN A 222 3.01 -15.63 -10.12
C GLN A 222 2.88 -14.42 -9.19
N LEU A 223 3.87 -14.17 -8.33
CA LEU A 223 3.92 -13.09 -7.36
C LEU A 223 5.17 -12.24 -7.57
N TYR A 224 5.13 -11.01 -7.09
CA TYR A 224 6.33 -10.20 -6.93
C TYR A 224 7.04 -10.56 -5.64
N GLU A 225 8.33 -10.79 -5.73
CA GLU A 225 9.22 -11.02 -4.61
C GLU A 225 10.18 -9.84 -4.48
N THR A 226 10.55 -9.49 -3.26
CA THR A 226 11.54 -8.46 -2.98
C THR A 226 12.78 -9.07 -2.39
N ASP A 227 13.93 -8.48 -2.70
CA ASP A 227 15.23 -8.81 -2.15
C ASP A 227 15.45 -8.23 -0.73
N ILE A 228 14.57 -7.34 -0.29
CA ILE A 228 14.62 -6.73 1.04
C ILE A 228 13.29 -7.00 1.76
N PRO A 229 13.31 -7.62 2.94
CA PRO A 229 12.11 -7.73 3.76
C PRO A 229 11.66 -6.33 4.20
N ILE A 230 10.35 -6.05 4.11
CA ILE A 230 9.75 -4.80 4.60
C ILE A 230 9.57 -4.89 6.13
N GLU A 231 10.54 -5.47 6.82
CA GLU A 231 10.57 -5.59 8.27
C GLU A 231 11.02 -4.26 8.90
N GLY A 232 10.55 -3.98 10.09
CA GLY A 232 10.91 -2.75 10.83
C GLY A 232 9.99 -1.57 10.58
N CYS A 233 9.03 -1.68 9.66
CA CYS A 233 8.04 -0.63 9.38
C CYS A 233 6.67 -0.87 10.01
N GLU A 234 6.50 -1.94 10.77
CA GLU A 234 5.20 -2.33 11.37
C GLU A 234 4.64 -1.22 12.26
N THR A 235 5.50 -0.46 12.91
CA THR A 235 5.11 0.68 13.76
C THR A 235 4.34 1.76 12.99
N TYR A 236 4.63 1.92 11.69
CA TYR A 236 3.93 2.84 10.81
C TYR A 236 2.67 2.22 10.21
N LEU A 237 2.69 0.90 9.95
CA LEU A 237 1.70 0.20 9.13
C LEU A 237 0.54 -0.40 9.92
N ILE A 238 0.59 -0.32 11.25
CA ILE A 238 -0.51 -0.75 12.11
C ILE A 238 -1.26 0.51 12.57
N PRO A 239 -2.50 0.71 12.09
CA PRO A 239 -3.30 1.86 12.52
C PRO A 239 -3.80 1.72 13.95
#